data_8f61c374147576fb9d8791036567ee49
#
_entry.id   8f61c374147576fb9d8791036567ee49
#
_cell.length_a   1.000
_cell.length_b   1.000
_cell.length_c   1.000
_cell.angle_alpha   90.00
_cell.angle_beta   90.00
_cell.angle_gamma   90.00
#
_symmetry.space_group_name_H-M   'P 1'
#
loop_
_entity.id
_entity.type
_entity.pdbx_description
1 polymer ?
#
loop_
_entity_poly.entity_id
_entity_poly.type
_entity_poly.pdbx_seq_one_letter_code
_entity_poly.pdbx_strand_id
1 'polypeptide(L)'
;MRNLAMITTWLCVASMMVSAQEPKIIIPAEVARFVEKGTAAIALEKGDLNGDGREDFILVLEKENPAKDKDDFPSDQRPLLILLRGADGKLTLVKRNERIVMCSQCGGVFGDPFEGVIAGRNTFSVEHYGGSSDRWKYSYKFNYSRIDKTWELVRVEELNYHTSNPNKVKIKIYTPPKDFGKVDIADFDPENYLNKAGKRRAGQ
;
A
#
# COMPACT_ATOMS: atom_id res chain seq x y z
N MET A 1 0.66 -75.69 -15.78
CA MET A 1 0.53 -74.71 -14.70
C MET A 1 1.45 -73.55 -15.04
N ARG A 2 0.90 -72.45 -15.55
CA ARG A 2 1.68 -71.28 -16.00
C ARG A 2 1.45 -70.17 -14.98
N ASN A 3 2.49 -69.82 -14.20
CA ASN A 3 2.47 -68.69 -13.26
C ASN A 3 2.57 -67.36 -14.03
N LEU A 4 1.52 -66.58 -13.93
CA LEU A 4 1.47 -65.20 -14.46
C LEU A 4 1.96 -64.26 -13.36
N ALA A 5 3.14 -63.68 -13.54
CA ALA A 5 3.67 -62.65 -12.64
C ALA A 5 3.07 -61.28 -13.03
N MET A 6 2.26 -60.69 -12.16
CA MET A 6 1.81 -59.30 -12.29
C MET A 6 2.92 -58.35 -11.86
N ILE A 7 3.44 -57.59 -12.82
CA ILE A 7 4.36 -56.45 -12.56
C ILE A 7 3.51 -55.20 -12.31
N THR A 8 3.41 -54.76 -11.05
CA THR A 8 2.82 -53.48 -10.66
C THR A 8 3.83 -52.38 -10.85
N THR A 9 3.66 -51.59 -11.91
CA THR A 9 4.45 -50.40 -12.15
C THR A 9 3.95 -49.26 -11.27
N TRP A 10 4.74 -48.83 -10.29
CA TRP A 10 4.48 -47.66 -9.45
C TRP A 10 4.88 -46.41 -10.24
N LEU A 11 3.91 -45.60 -10.62
CA LEU A 11 4.12 -44.28 -11.26
C LEU A 11 4.39 -43.26 -10.14
N CYS A 12 5.65 -42.90 -9.92
CA CYS A 12 6.00 -41.77 -9.07
C CYS A 12 5.64 -40.46 -9.80
N VAL A 13 4.52 -39.83 -9.42
CA VAL A 13 4.20 -38.46 -9.85
C VAL A 13 5.03 -37.50 -8.99
N ALA A 14 6.12 -36.98 -9.55
CA ALA A 14 6.89 -35.90 -8.95
C ALA A 14 6.08 -34.60 -9.07
N SER A 15 5.48 -34.15 -7.95
CA SER A 15 4.85 -32.83 -7.86
C SER A 15 5.96 -31.76 -7.94
N MET A 16 6.08 -31.12 -9.08
CA MET A 16 6.91 -29.89 -9.21
C MET A 16 6.20 -28.79 -8.45
N MET A 17 6.74 -28.41 -7.28
CA MET A 17 6.38 -27.17 -6.62
C MET A 17 6.91 -26.02 -7.48
N VAL A 18 6.03 -25.37 -8.23
CA VAL A 18 6.32 -24.09 -8.88
C VAL A 18 6.32 -23.06 -7.77
N SER A 19 7.51 -22.63 -7.36
CA SER A 19 7.66 -21.43 -6.52
C SER A 19 7.24 -20.24 -7.38
N ALA A 20 6.10 -19.63 -7.08
CA ALA A 20 5.70 -18.36 -7.65
C ALA A 20 6.68 -17.30 -7.12
N GLN A 21 7.62 -16.89 -7.95
CA GLN A 21 8.49 -15.77 -7.68
C GLN A 21 7.65 -14.50 -7.80
N GLU A 22 7.57 -13.71 -6.73
CA GLU A 22 6.90 -12.41 -6.79
C GLU A 22 7.54 -11.55 -7.90
N PRO A 23 6.73 -10.81 -8.69
CA PRO A 23 7.26 -10.02 -9.80
C PRO A 23 8.21 -8.94 -9.24
N LYS A 24 9.48 -9.04 -9.60
CA LYS A 24 10.50 -8.06 -9.21
C LYS A 24 10.16 -6.69 -9.83
N ILE A 25 10.00 -5.67 -9.00
CA ILE A 25 9.76 -4.30 -9.45
C ILE A 25 10.97 -3.82 -10.26
N ILE A 26 10.72 -3.39 -11.49
CA ILE A 26 11.76 -2.83 -12.38
C ILE A 26 11.85 -1.34 -12.09
N ILE A 27 12.97 -0.91 -11.49
CA ILE A 27 13.20 0.49 -11.14
C ILE A 27 14.01 1.17 -12.23
N PRO A 28 13.49 2.24 -12.89
CA PRO A 28 14.25 3.05 -13.83
C PRO A 28 15.50 3.65 -13.18
N ALA A 29 16.61 3.80 -13.93
CA ALA A 29 17.88 4.32 -13.42
C ALA A 29 17.73 5.70 -12.76
N GLU A 30 16.85 6.55 -13.29
CA GLU A 30 16.55 7.88 -12.75
C GLU A 30 15.80 7.85 -11.40
N VAL A 31 15.04 6.77 -11.11
CA VAL A 31 14.35 6.57 -9.84
C VAL A 31 15.26 5.86 -8.83
N ALA A 32 16.19 5.02 -9.30
CA ALA A 32 17.06 4.21 -8.45
C ALA A 32 17.87 5.04 -7.43
N ARG A 33 18.20 6.29 -7.74
CA ARG A 33 18.91 7.20 -6.84
C ARG A 33 18.10 7.61 -5.59
N PHE A 34 16.78 7.39 -5.61
CA PHE A 34 15.89 7.67 -4.47
C PHE A 34 15.63 6.43 -3.61
N VAL A 35 16.11 5.25 -4.06
CA VAL A 35 16.13 4.05 -3.21
C VAL A 35 17.24 4.20 -2.19
N GLU A 36 16.86 4.25 -0.92
CA GLU A 36 17.78 4.46 0.19
C GLU A 36 18.61 3.20 0.46
N LYS A 37 19.85 3.39 0.94
CA LYS A 37 20.73 2.26 1.29
C LYS A 37 20.06 1.38 2.36
N GLY A 38 19.99 0.07 2.11
CA GLY A 38 19.39 -0.91 3.01
C GLY A 38 17.86 -0.94 2.94
N THR A 39 17.30 -0.37 1.84
CA THR A 39 15.88 -0.49 1.53
C THR A 39 15.67 -1.13 0.17
N ALA A 40 14.52 -1.76 0.00
CA ALA A 40 14.01 -2.24 -1.27
C ALA A 40 12.74 -1.47 -1.67
N ALA A 41 12.49 -1.30 -2.97
CA ALA A 41 11.22 -0.79 -3.44
C ALA A 41 10.16 -1.90 -3.39
N ILE A 42 9.02 -1.61 -2.76
CA ILE A 42 7.87 -2.52 -2.69
C ILE A 42 6.70 -2.05 -3.55
N ALA A 43 6.73 -0.80 -4.03
CA ALA A 43 5.85 -0.30 -5.09
C ALA A 43 6.54 0.83 -5.87
N LEU A 44 6.24 0.90 -7.16
CA LEU A 44 6.59 2.01 -8.03
C LEU A 44 5.45 2.25 -9.00
N GLU A 45 4.77 3.39 -8.84
CA GLU A 45 3.68 3.80 -9.71
C GLU A 45 4.04 5.09 -10.44
N LYS A 46 3.49 5.26 -11.64
CA LYS A 46 3.74 6.41 -12.50
C LYS A 46 2.45 7.08 -12.96
N GLY A 47 2.49 8.40 -13.13
CA GLY A 47 1.36 9.18 -13.60
C GLY A 47 1.69 10.66 -13.63
N ASP A 48 0.79 11.47 -14.20
CA ASP A 48 0.87 12.94 -14.17
C ASP A 48 0.23 13.42 -12.84
N LEU A 49 1.02 13.36 -11.75
CA LEU A 49 0.52 13.53 -10.39
C LEU A 49 0.13 14.97 -10.04
N ASN A 50 0.63 15.97 -10.79
CA ASN A 50 0.38 17.39 -10.56
C ASN A 50 -0.36 18.08 -11.71
N GLY A 51 -0.65 17.34 -12.80
CA GLY A 51 -1.38 17.82 -13.97
C GLY A 51 -0.60 18.71 -14.91
N ASP A 52 0.72 18.62 -14.92
CA ASP A 52 1.61 19.39 -15.78
C ASP A 52 1.97 18.69 -17.11
N GLY A 53 1.47 17.48 -17.32
CA GLY A 53 1.66 16.67 -18.52
C GLY A 53 2.95 15.86 -18.55
N ARG A 54 3.73 15.84 -17.47
CA ARG A 54 4.96 15.04 -17.34
C ARG A 54 4.72 13.80 -16.50
N GLU A 55 5.51 12.76 -16.76
CA GLU A 55 5.44 11.51 -16.00
C GLU A 55 6.20 11.66 -14.67
N ASP A 56 5.47 11.58 -13.58
CA ASP A 56 5.94 11.59 -12.20
C ASP A 56 5.91 10.17 -11.61
N PHE A 57 6.46 9.98 -10.41
CA PHE A 57 6.49 8.68 -9.76
C PHE A 57 6.09 8.75 -8.29
N ILE A 58 5.45 7.67 -7.82
CA ILE A 58 5.28 7.35 -6.41
C ILE A 58 6.11 6.09 -6.14
N LEU A 59 7.05 6.20 -5.21
CA LEU A 59 7.93 5.11 -4.79
C LEU A 59 7.63 4.77 -3.33
N VAL A 60 7.41 3.49 -3.03
CA VAL A 60 7.29 2.99 -1.65
C VAL A 60 8.48 2.11 -1.35
N LEU A 61 9.12 2.39 -0.23
CA LEU A 61 10.31 1.66 0.23
C LEU A 61 10.00 0.85 1.49
N GLU A 62 10.74 -0.23 1.67
CA GLU A 62 10.76 -1.03 2.88
C GLU A 62 12.21 -1.35 3.26
N LYS A 63 12.54 -1.42 4.53
CA LYS A 63 13.87 -1.85 4.96
C LYS A 63 14.07 -3.34 4.66
N GLU A 64 15.22 -3.70 4.08
CA GLU A 64 15.58 -5.09 3.79
C GLU A 64 15.71 -5.94 5.06
N ASN A 65 16.11 -5.32 6.17
CA ASN A 65 16.22 -5.96 7.47
C ASN A 65 15.52 -5.06 8.51
N PRO A 66 14.18 -5.15 8.62
CA PRO A 66 13.43 -4.32 9.54
C PRO A 66 13.83 -4.66 10.99
N ALA A 67 13.93 -3.61 11.81
CA ALA A 67 14.06 -3.81 13.26
C ALA A 67 12.75 -4.43 13.77
N LYS A 68 12.87 -5.35 14.71
CA LYS A 68 11.73 -5.95 15.37
C LYS A 68 11.44 -5.21 16.67
N ASP A 69 10.19 -5.04 17.01
CA ASP A 69 9.81 -4.55 18.31
C ASP A 69 9.98 -5.63 19.40
N LYS A 70 9.65 -5.29 20.65
CA LYS A 70 9.74 -6.21 21.78
C LYS A 70 8.83 -7.46 21.66
N ASP A 71 7.85 -7.42 20.78
CA ASP A 71 6.93 -8.52 20.50
C ASP A 71 7.29 -9.28 19.21
N ASP A 72 8.51 -9.05 18.67
CA ASP A 72 9.09 -9.66 17.46
C ASP A 72 8.38 -9.26 16.13
N PHE A 73 7.60 -8.17 16.14
CA PHE A 73 6.96 -7.64 14.94
C PHE A 73 7.83 -6.58 14.24
N PRO A 74 7.80 -6.50 12.88
CA PRO A 74 8.45 -5.43 12.16
C PRO A 74 7.84 -4.08 12.54
N SER A 75 8.65 -3.20 13.13
CA SER A 75 8.24 -1.87 13.58
C SER A 75 8.66 -0.75 12.64
N ASP A 76 9.36 -1.10 11.55
CA ASP A 76 9.93 -0.12 10.63
C ASP A 76 8.87 0.55 9.77
N GLN A 77 9.05 1.85 9.63
CA GLN A 77 8.25 2.68 8.75
C GLN A 77 8.55 2.34 7.28
N ARG A 78 7.53 2.41 6.46
CA ARG A 78 7.58 2.16 5.02
C ARG A 78 7.30 3.47 4.28
N PRO A 79 8.35 4.26 3.96
CA PRO A 79 8.17 5.59 3.39
C PRO A 79 7.57 5.53 1.99
N LEU A 80 6.56 6.39 1.77
CA LEU A 80 6.04 6.75 0.47
C LEU A 80 6.68 8.07 0.03
N LEU A 81 7.30 8.06 -1.15
CA LEU A 81 7.97 9.20 -1.75
C LEU A 81 7.24 9.64 -3.03
N ILE A 82 7.01 10.94 -3.18
CA ILE A 82 6.48 11.52 -4.42
C ILE A 82 7.61 12.25 -5.14
N LEU A 83 7.88 11.80 -6.37
CA LEU A 83 8.94 12.31 -7.22
C LEU A 83 8.31 13.03 -8.41
N LEU A 84 8.53 14.34 -8.53
CA LEU A 84 8.05 15.12 -9.67
C LEU A 84 9.15 15.34 -10.71
N ARG A 85 8.76 15.27 -11.96
CA ARG A 85 9.61 15.61 -13.09
C ARG A 85 9.53 17.10 -13.39
N GLY A 86 10.64 17.78 -13.23
CA GLY A 86 10.80 19.21 -13.58
C GLY A 86 10.76 19.46 -15.08
N ALA A 87 10.70 20.73 -15.47
CA ALA A 87 10.78 21.15 -16.87
C ALA A 87 12.14 20.83 -17.53
N ASP A 88 13.18 20.64 -16.70
CA ASP A 88 14.52 20.22 -17.12
C ASP A 88 14.62 18.67 -17.32
N GLY A 89 13.51 17.96 -17.17
CA GLY A 89 13.42 16.51 -17.29
C GLY A 89 13.90 15.73 -16.07
N LYS A 90 14.40 16.39 -15.02
CA LYS A 90 14.94 15.71 -13.83
C LYS A 90 13.85 15.45 -12.80
N LEU A 91 13.94 14.29 -12.15
CA LEU A 91 13.11 13.95 -11.01
C LEU A 91 13.63 14.64 -9.73
N THR A 92 12.70 15.10 -8.90
CA THR A 92 12.96 15.66 -7.56
C THR A 92 12.02 15.05 -6.55
N LEU A 93 12.52 14.68 -5.36
CA LEU A 93 11.69 14.30 -4.22
C LEU A 93 10.99 15.56 -3.68
N VAL A 94 9.65 15.59 -3.75
CA VAL A 94 8.85 16.75 -3.32
C VAL A 94 8.03 16.48 -2.06
N LYS A 95 7.66 15.23 -1.81
CA LYS A 95 6.91 14.82 -0.61
C LYS A 95 7.38 13.45 -0.12
N ARG A 96 7.30 13.27 1.19
CA ARG A 96 7.58 12.02 1.89
C ARG A 96 6.56 11.83 3.00
N ASN A 97 6.05 10.61 3.17
CA ASN A 97 5.21 10.22 4.29
C ASN A 97 5.67 8.86 4.82
N GLU A 98 5.90 8.78 6.13
CA GLU A 98 6.43 7.59 6.82
C GLU A 98 5.33 6.68 7.40
N ARG A 99 4.06 7.10 7.38
CA ARG A 99 3.00 6.49 8.18
C ARG A 99 1.83 5.97 7.37
N ILE A 100 1.69 6.42 6.11
CA ILE A 100 0.54 6.04 5.28
C ILE A 100 0.55 4.56 4.91
N VAL A 101 1.74 3.96 4.75
CA VAL A 101 1.89 2.53 4.43
C VAL A 101 2.08 1.75 5.72
N MET A 102 1.16 0.82 5.97
CA MET A 102 1.20 -0.05 7.16
C MET A 102 2.38 -1.01 7.13
N CYS A 103 2.78 -1.50 8.30
CA CYS A 103 3.87 -2.48 8.44
C CYS A 103 3.51 -3.82 7.76
N SER A 104 4.54 -4.59 7.38
CA SER A 104 4.39 -5.87 6.65
C SER A 104 3.70 -6.99 7.44
N GLN A 105 3.49 -6.83 8.75
CA GLN A 105 2.80 -7.80 9.61
C GLN A 105 1.49 -7.24 10.18
N CYS A 106 1.06 -6.04 9.75
CA CYS A 106 -0.15 -5.38 10.25
C CYS A 106 -1.46 -5.92 9.66
N GLY A 107 -1.41 -6.83 8.70
CA GLY A 107 -2.59 -7.37 7.98
C GLY A 107 -3.27 -8.56 8.63
N GLY A 108 -2.88 -8.95 9.85
CA GLY A 108 -3.44 -10.12 10.53
C GLY A 108 -3.03 -11.43 9.85
N VAL A 109 -3.99 -12.32 9.52
CA VAL A 109 -3.68 -13.61 8.87
C VAL A 109 -3.12 -13.47 7.45
N PHE A 110 -3.20 -12.30 6.84
CA PHE A 110 -2.63 -12.03 5.52
C PHE A 110 -1.17 -11.55 5.58
N GLY A 111 -0.65 -11.24 6.76
CA GLY A 111 0.68 -10.67 6.93
C GLY A 111 0.72 -9.23 6.45
N ASP A 112 1.22 -8.98 5.25
CA ASP A 112 1.31 -7.64 4.67
C ASP A 112 -0.06 -7.12 4.18
N PRO A 113 -0.56 -6.00 4.74
CA PRO A 113 -1.81 -5.42 4.30
C PRO A 113 -1.69 -4.49 3.08
N PHE A 114 -0.47 -4.13 2.67
CA PHE A 114 -0.26 -3.17 1.61
C PHE A 114 -0.60 -3.76 0.24
N GLU A 115 -1.70 -3.30 -0.37
CA GLU A 115 -2.16 -3.75 -1.69
C GLU A 115 -1.52 -2.95 -2.84
N GLY A 116 -0.99 -1.74 -2.56
CA GLY A 116 -0.33 -0.90 -3.55
C GLY A 116 -0.80 0.54 -3.56
N VAL A 117 -0.34 1.25 -4.59
CA VAL A 117 -0.72 2.62 -4.92
C VAL A 117 -1.38 2.62 -6.29
N ILE A 118 -2.45 3.41 -6.45
CA ILE A 118 -3.11 3.63 -7.74
C ILE A 118 -2.91 5.08 -8.11
N ALA A 119 -2.06 5.35 -9.11
CA ALA A 119 -1.78 6.69 -9.59
C ALA A 119 -2.69 7.07 -10.77
N GLY A 120 -3.08 8.34 -10.82
CA GLY A 120 -3.87 8.93 -11.89
C GLY A 120 -3.49 10.39 -12.11
N ARG A 121 -4.18 11.06 -13.02
CA ARG A 121 -3.93 12.48 -13.29
C ARG A 121 -4.42 13.35 -12.12
N ASN A 122 -3.51 14.10 -11.50
CA ASN A 122 -3.75 14.94 -10.32
C ASN A 122 -4.21 14.18 -9.07
N THR A 123 -4.09 12.86 -9.03
CA THR A 123 -4.64 12.06 -7.92
C THR A 123 -3.87 10.77 -7.73
N PHE A 124 -3.91 10.25 -6.52
CA PHE A 124 -3.54 8.86 -6.24
C PHE A 124 -4.31 8.34 -5.03
N SER A 125 -4.34 7.02 -4.86
CA SER A 125 -4.80 6.37 -3.64
C SER A 125 -3.81 5.33 -3.15
N VAL A 126 -3.79 5.09 -1.84
CA VAL A 126 -3.02 4.03 -1.18
C VAL A 126 -4.01 3.04 -0.60
N GLU A 127 -3.84 1.77 -0.96
CA GLU A 127 -4.79 0.70 -0.68
C GLU A 127 -4.20 -0.30 0.33
N HIS A 128 -5.03 -0.72 1.29
CA HIS A 128 -4.69 -1.74 2.28
C HIS A 128 -5.83 -2.73 2.44
N TYR A 129 -5.51 -4.01 2.67
CA TYR A 129 -6.47 -5.06 2.96
C TYR A 129 -5.92 -6.02 4.01
N GLY A 130 -6.75 -6.42 4.98
CA GLY A 130 -6.29 -7.32 6.03
C GLY A 130 -7.41 -7.86 6.91
N GLY A 131 -7.01 -8.31 8.08
CA GLY A 131 -7.89 -8.88 9.09
C GLY A 131 -7.79 -10.39 9.19
N SER A 132 -8.69 -11.00 9.99
CA SER A 132 -8.82 -12.44 10.12
C SER A 132 -10.27 -12.88 9.86
N SER A 133 -11.10 -13.17 10.85
CA SER A 133 -12.55 -13.37 10.63
C SER A 133 -13.26 -12.06 10.28
N ASP A 134 -12.83 -10.95 10.89
CA ASP A 134 -13.21 -9.61 10.49
C ASP A 134 -12.21 -9.09 9.45
N ARG A 135 -12.71 -8.86 8.25
CA ARG A 135 -11.96 -8.33 7.11
C ARG A 135 -12.15 -6.85 7.01
N TRP A 136 -11.08 -6.15 6.60
CA TRP A 136 -11.12 -4.72 6.39
C TRP A 136 -10.33 -4.33 5.14
N LYS A 137 -10.76 -3.24 4.50
CA LYS A 137 -10.03 -2.54 3.46
C LYS A 137 -10.02 -1.06 3.76
N TYR A 138 -8.87 -0.41 3.59
CA TYR A 138 -8.72 1.03 3.66
C TYR A 138 -8.22 1.56 2.33
N SER A 139 -8.84 2.66 1.86
CA SER A 139 -8.40 3.43 0.71
C SER A 139 -8.24 4.90 1.11
N TYR A 140 -7.05 5.44 0.95
CA TYR A 140 -6.71 6.83 1.23
C TYR A 140 -6.46 7.56 -0.08
N LYS A 141 -7.41 8.42 -0.51
CA LYS A 141 -7.33 9.15 -1.77
C LYS A 141 -6.89 10.58 -1.58
N PHE A 142 -5.91 10.99 -2.38
CA PHE A 142 -5.34 12.34 -2.41
C PHE A 142 -5.52 12.98 -3.79
N ASN A 143 -5.83 14.29 -3.80
CA ASN A 143 -5.85 15.09 -5.01
C ASN A 143 -4.82 16.22 -4.91
N TYR A 144 -4.21 16.56 -6.04
CA TYR A 144 -3.29 17.68 -6.12
C TYR A 144 -4.01 19.01 -6.03
N SER A 145 -3.62 19.83 -5.06
CA SER A 145 -4.04 21.22 -4.91
C SER A 145 -3.05 22.13 -5.64
N ARG A 146 -3.51 22.78 -6.72
CA ARG A 146 -2.69 23.75 -7.46
C ARG A 146 -2.41 25.02 -6.65
N ILE A 147 -3.27 25.34 -5.70
CA ILE A 147 -3.15 26.51 -4.82
C ILE A 147 -2.02 26.26 -3.83
N ASP A 148 -2.04 25.10 -3.17
CA ASP A 148 -1.09 24.78 -2.11
C ASP A 148 0.12 23.99 -2.62
N LYS A 149 0.10 23.58 -3.90
CA LYS A 149 1.17 22.82 -4.56
C LYS A 149 1.52 21.54 -3.80
N THR A 150 0.49 20.84 -3.36
CA THR A 150 0.60 19.59 -2.58
C THR A 150 -0.57 18.66 -2.84
N TRP A 151 -0.50 17.42 -2.35
CA TRP A 151 -1.61 16.47 -2.37
C TRP A 151 -2.36 16.53 -1.04
N GLU A 152 -3.65 16.79 -1.12
CA GLU A 152 -4.56 16.88 0.02
C GLU A 152 -5.46 15.65 0.06
N LEU A 153 -5.67 15.11 1.26
CA LEU A 153 -6.62 14.04 1.49
C LEU A 153 -8.04 14.49 1.13
N VAL A 154 -8.67 13.78 0.20
CA VAL A 154 -10.04 14.09 -0.25
C VAL A 154 -11.05 13.01 0.10
N ARG A 155 -10.59 11.79 0.39
CA ARG A 155 -11.47 10.67 0.74
C ARG A 155 -10.71 9.62 1.53
N VAL A 156 -11.35 9.12 2.57
CA VAL A 156 -11.02 7.85 3.22
C VAL A 156 -12.21 6.92 3.07
N GLU A 157 -11.96 5.71 2.60
CA GLU A 157 -12.95 4.65 2.55
C GLU A 157 -12.50 3.49 3.44
N GLU A 158 -13.40 3.07 4.33
CA GLU A 158 -13.25 1.92 5.20
C GLU A 158 -14.32 0.90 4.80
N LEU A 159 -13.90 -0.28 4.40
CA LEU A 159 -14.78 -1.41 4.13
C LEU A 159 -14.53 -2.49 5.18
N ASN A 160 -15.59 -3.00 5.78
CA ASN A 160 -15.51 -4.07 6.79
C ASN A 160 -16.59 -5.12 6.55
N TYR A 161 -16.22 -6.38 6.72
CA TYR A 161 -17.16 -7.52 6.69
C TYR A 161 -16.62 -8.70 7.51
N HIS A 162 -17.51 -9.58 7.97
CA HIS A 162 -17.14 -10.81 8.64
C HIS A 162 -17.20 -12.00 7.66
N THR A 163 -16.22 -12.91 7.71
CA THR A 163 -16.10 -14.05 6.77
C THR A 163 -17.28 -15.00 6.82
N SER A 164 -17.98 -15.14 7.95
CA SER A 164 -19.20 -15.94 8.03
C SER A 164 -20.42 -15.32 7.32
N ASN A 165 -20.34 -14.02 6.96
CA ASN A 165 -21.41 -13.33 6.21
C ASN A 165 -20.80 -12.30 5.24
N PRO A 166 -20.09 -12.76 4.18
CA PRO A 166 -19.33 -11.89 3.28
C PRO A 166 -20.20 -10.95 2.47
N ASN A 167 -21.50 -11.19 2.37
CA ASN A 167 -22.45 -10.33 1.68
C ASN A 167 -22.89 -9.12 2.53
N LYS A 168 -22.64 -9.13 3.85
CA LYS A 168 -22.95 -8.02 4.76
C LYS A 168 -21.77 -7.08 4.91
N VAL A 169 -21.47 -6.36 3.84
CA VAL A 169 -20.38 -5.35 3.81
C VAL A 169 -20.85 -4.06 4.46
N LYS A 170 -20.03 -3.48 5.33
CA LYS A 170 -20.20 -2.13 5.88
C LYS A 170 -19.15 -1.22 5.25
N ILE A 171 -19.60 -0.15 4.58
CA ILE A 171 -18.72 0.86 3.99
C ILE A 171 -18.93 2.16 4.73
N LYS A 172 -17.82 2.79 5.15
CA LYS A 172 -17.81 4.16 5.66
C LYS A 172 -16.93 5.01 4.76
N ILE A 173 -17.42 6.20 4.44
CA ILE A 173 -16.71 7.17 3.61
C ILE A 173 -16.61 8.46 4.40
N TYR A 174 -15.38 8.98 4.49
CA TYR A 174 -15.08 10.25 5.13
C TYR A 174 -14.52 11.23 4.08
N THR A 175 -15.00 12.46 4.12
CA THR A 175 -14.62 13.51 3.17
C THR A 175 -14.50 14.88 3.85
N PRO A 176 -13.59 15.76 3.36
CA PRO A 176 -13.55 17.14 3.84
C PRO A 176 -14.74 17.96 3.29
N PRO A 177 -15.15 19.05 3.90
CA PRO A 177 -14.73 19.49 5.25
C PRO A 177 -15.52 18.84 6.37
N LYS A 178 -16.46 17.93 6.06
CA LYS A 178 -17.43 17.36 6.99
C LYS A 178 -16.79 16.50 8.07
N ASP A 179 -15.91 15.60 7.67
CA ASP A 179 -15.37 14.56 8.54
C ASP A 179 -13.96 14.91 9.04
N PHE A 180 -13.21 15.70 8.26
CA PHE A 180 -11.87 16.19 8.58
C PHE A 180 -11.60 17.52 7.87
N GLY A 181 -10.59 18.25 8.32
CA GLY A 181 -10.13 19.47 7.68
C GLY A 181 -9.20 19.20 6.50
N LYS A 182 -8.40 20.22 6.16
CA LYS A 182 -7.33 20.11 5.16
C LYS A 182 -6.18 19.29 5.75
N VAL A 183 -5.76 18.25 5.04
CA VAL A 183 -4.68 17.33 5.46
C VAL A 183 -3.71 17.13 4.30
N ASP A 184 -2.49 17.63 4.46
CA ASP A 184 -1.38 17.41 3.52
C ASP A 184 -0.90 15.95 3.58
N ILE A 185 -0.48 15.39 2.44
CA ILE A 185 0.07 14.03 2.39
C ILE A 185 1.25 13.84 3.36
N ALA A 186 2.11 14.84 3.53
CA ALA A 186 3.27 14.72 4.43
C ALA A 186 2.86 14.60 5.92
N ASP A 187 1.71 15.17 6.29
CA ASP A 187 1.19 15.20 7.66
C ASP A 187 0.17 14.08 7.93
N PHE A 188 -0.27 13.38 6.89
CA PHE A 188 -1.30 12.36 7.04
C PHE A 188 -0.80 11.17 7.85
N ASP A 189 -1.60 10.82 8.85
CA ASP A 189 -1.40 9.68 9.73
C ASP A 189 -2.73 8.95 9.90
N PRO A 190 -2.87 7.72 9.40
CA PRO A 190 -4.09 6.92 9.49
C PRO A 190 -4.61 6.77 10.92
N GLU A 191 -3.74 6.58 11.90
CA GLU A 191 -4.12 6.37 13.30
C GLU A 191 -4.66 7.66 13.93
N ASN A 192 -3.99 8.80 13.70
CA ASN A 192 -4.41 10.10 14.24
C ASN A 192 -5.63 10.67 13.51
N TYR A 193 -5.78 10.38 12.23
CA TYR A 193 -6.91 10.78 11.43
C TYR A 193 -8.21 10.13 11.95
N LEU A 194 -8.22 8.80 12.10
CA LEU A 194 -9.36 8.02 12.60
C LEU A 194 -9.78 8.47 14.02
N ASN A 195 -8.82 8.76 14.88
CA ASN A 195 -9.08 9.28 16.23
C ASN A 195 -9.73 10.67 16.22
N LYS A 196 -9.37 11.56 15.30
CA LYS A 196 -9.99 12.89 15.15
C LYS A 196 -11.43 12.80 14.66
N ALA A 197 -11.72 11.92 13.70
CA ALA A 197 -13.08 11.69 13.21
C ALA A 197 -13.98 11.06 14.30
N GLY A 198 -13.45 10.13 15.10
CA GLY A 198 -14.15 9.53 16.24
C GLY A 198 -14.49 10.53 17.35
N LYS A 199 -13.59 11.45 17.68
CA LYS A 199 -13.81 12.49 18.71
C LYS A 199 -14.84 13.55 18.31
N ARG A 200 -14.98 13.88 17.03
CA ARG A 200 -16.00 14.82 16.53
C ARG A 200 -17.42 14.26 16.59
N ARG A 201 -17.60 12.95 16.57
CA ARG A 201 -18.93 12.31 16.68
C ARG A 201 -19.40 12.12 18.12
N ALA A 202 -18.50 12.16 19.11
CA ALA A 202 -18.85 12.07 20.53
C ALA A 202 -19.31 13.41 21.14
N GLY A 203 -19.27 14.51 20.39
CA GLY A 203 -19.59 15.86 20.82
C GLY A 203 -20.75 16.54 20.08
N GLN A 204 -21.62 15.76 19.37
CA GLN A 204 -22.87 16.24 18.78
C GLN A 204 -24.06 15.49 19.35
#